data_edead7e1f512498dc52936a23b0f13c5
#
_entry.id   edead7e1f512498dc52936a23b0f13c5
#
_cell.length_a   1.000
_cell.length_b   1.000
_cell.length_c   1.000
_cell.angle_alpha   90.00
_cell.angle_beta   90.00
_cell.angle_gamma   90.00
#
_symmetry.space_group_name_H-M   'P 1'
#
loop_
_entity.id
_entity.type
_entity.pdbx_description
1 polymer ?
#
loop_
_entity_poly.entity_id
_entity_poly.type
_entity_poly.pdbx_seq_one_letter_code
_entity_poly.pdbx_strand_id
1 'polypeptide(L)'
;MLRYVGAAGNRGRNLLHLAETVEDVASLVGVVATDPAAPIVDAATERGLAVAVVDPGDFDDSAGFDAALARAVAEYDPDLVCLDGMMEIVGTAYLAAAPPTINVHPSLLPAFRGLDVHERVLEAGVEYTGCTVHLVTEGVDTGPIITQEVVPVRPDDTVARLRDRVRTDAEFTAYPRAIRAIASGAVEFDGGGTVDRTTDHPQVDIHWGRRQQVLRYGENPHQSAVLYRDQRAAGAGLIGRAQLNPDARPLSYNNYLDADAALRLIRRFDAPAAVVIKHTNPAGCAVAADPEAAYRRALATDPMSAFGGVVGLNRPLDAETAAAIVESFKEVVIAPAVTAGAHEPLAGQRLRVLTYDADEPAPEHMIAPITGGFLRQQADTYRLDPEGLEVVTDTPVAVDATALAFGWEVTKRVTSNAIVLTKGTATVGIGMGQVSRVDAVELAVRKAREHAEGVDPAGAVLFSDAFFPFPDAIDTAAEAGIETVIQPGGSTNDAAVIERCDEHGIAMGLTGHRGFRHT
;
A
#
# COMPACT_ATOMS: atom_id res chain seq x y z
N MET A 1 -5.96 -9.75 -30.83
CA MET A 1 -5.39 -10.91 -30.10
C MET A 1 -3.95 -11.02 -30.50
N LEU A 2 -3.03 -10.98 -29.56
CA LEU A 2 -1.58 -11.04 -29.81
C LEU A 2 -1.20 -12.41 -30.41
N ARG A 3 -0.43 -12.40 -31.49
CA ARG A 3 0.07 -13.63 -32.15
C ARG A 3 1.52 -13.84 -31.75
N TYR A 4 1.86 -14.99 -31.18
CA TYR A 4 3.25 -15.26 -30.83
C TYR A 4 3.74 -16.60 -31.37
N VAL A 5 5.04 -16.67 -31.68
CA VAL A 5 5.76 -17.88 -32.06
C VAL A 5 6.64 -18.29 -30.89
N GLY A 6 6.71 -19.58 -30.59
CA GLY A 6 7.67 -20.14 -29.66
C GLY A 6 8.97 -20.55 -30.36
N ALA A 7 10.13 -20.22 -29.81
CA ALA A 7 11.42 -20.78 -30.25
C ALA A 7 12.06 -21.57 -29.10
N ALA A 8 12.38 -22.86 -29.33
CA ALA A 8 12.84 -23.75 -28.29
C ALA A 8 13.88 -24.77 -28.76
N GLY A 9 14.91 -25.02 -27.93
CA GLY A 9 15.91 -26.04 -28.15
C GLY A 9 15.70 -27.35 -27.37
N ASN A 10 14.62 -27.45 -26.56
CA ASN A 10 14.37 -28.61 -25.71
C ASN A 10 12.85 -28.90 -25.57
N ARG A 11 12.35 -29.04 -24.34
CA ARG A 11 10.98 -29.49 -24.05
C ARG A 11 9.91 -28.42 -24.24
N GLY A 12 10.25 -27.14 -24.33
CA GLY A 12 9.30 -26.05 -24.55
C GLY A 12 8.15 -25.99 -23.51
N ARG A 13 8.44 -26.31 -22.25
CA ARG A 13 7.38 -26.45 -21.22
C ARG A 13 6.66 -25.14 -20.93
N ASN A 14 7.40 -24.02 -20.97
CA ASN A 14 6.80 -22.71 -20.81
C ASN A 14 5.91 -22.34 -21.99
N LEU A 15 6.31 -22.67 -23.21
CA LEU A 15 5.51 -22.42 -24.42
C LEU A 15 4.19 -23.21 -24.40
N LEU A 16 4.22 -24.48 -23.99
CA LEU A 16 3.03 -25.30 -23.86
C LEU A 16 2.10 -24.77 -22.75
N HIS A 17 2.66 -24.35 -21.63
CA HIS A 17 1.92 -23.72 -20.55
C HIS A 17 1.29 -22.38 -20.97
N LEU A 18 2.03 -21.55 -21.73
CA LEU A 18 1.49 -20.32 -22.31
C LEU A 18 0.30 -20.59 -23.22
N ALA A 19 0.41 -21.58 -24.13
CA ALA A 19 -0.67 -21.92 -25.05
C ALA A 19 -2.01 -22.25 -24.34
N GLU A 20 -1.92 -22.81 -23.12
CA GLU A 20 -3.08 -23.17 -22.29
C GLU A 20 -3.60 -22.01 -21.42
N THR A 21 -2.71 -21.10 -20.99
CA THR A 21 -3.03 -20.11 -19.94
C THR A 21 -3.34 -18.71 -20.47
N VAL A 22 -2.97 -18.36 -21.71
CA VAL A 22 -3.17 -17.02 -22.29
C VAL A 22 -4.05 -17.01 -23.54
N GLU A 23 -4.76 -18.11 -23.82
CA GLU A 23 -5.61 -18.26 -25.02
C GLU A 23 -6.69 -17.20 -25.18
N ASP A 24 -7.08 -16.56 -24.07
CA ASP A 24 -8.04 -15.46 -24.02
C ASP A 24 -7.50 -14.12 -24.58
N VAL A 25 -6.18 -13.91 -24.59
CA VAL A 25 -5.52 -12.65 -25.00
C VAL A 25 -4.46 -12.83 -26.08
N ALA A 26 -3.87 -14.03 -26.21
CA ALA A 26 -2.79 -14.32 -27.15
C ALA A 26 -2.91 -15.74 -27.71
N SER A 27 -2.39 -15.98 -28.93
CA SER A 27 -2.39 -17.29 -29.58
C SER A 27 -0.99 -17.71 -30.01
N LEU A 28 -0.58 -18.95 -29.66
CA LEU A 28 0.61 -19.58 -30.17
C LEU A 28 0.34 -20.04 -31.61
N VAL A 29 0.97 -19.37 -32.58
CA VAL A 29 0.71 -19.63 -34.03
C VAL A 29 1.66 -20.64 -34.67
N GLY A 30 2.75 -20.98 -33.97
CA GLY A 30 3.70 -21.98 -34.40
C GLY A 30 4.89 -22.12 -33.47
N VAL A 31 5.70 -23.13 -33.67
CA VAL A 31 6.93 -23.40 -32.93
C VAL A 31 8.10 -23.55 -33.92
N VAL A 32 9.20 -22.89 -33.61
CA VAL A 32 10.50 -23.11 -34.29
C VAL A 32 11.43 -23.85 -33.32
N ALA A 33 11.78 -25.07 -33.66
CA ALA A 33 12.72 -25.88 -32.87
C ALA A 33 14.15 -25.70 -33.41
N THR A 34 15.16 -25.63 -32.53
CA THR A 34 16.56 -25.54 -32.91
C THR A 34 17.27 -26.91 -32.87
N ASP A 35 16.58 -27.97 -32.47
CA ASP A 35 17.00 -29.34 -32.50
C ASP A 35 15.88 -30.23 -33.04
N PRO A 36 16.08 -30.97 -34.16
CA PRO A 36 15.03 -31.84 -34.71
C PRO A 36 14.60 -32.96 -33.76
N ALA A 37 15.47 -33.33 -32.79
CA ALA A 37 15.18 -34.34 -31.78
C ALA A 37 14.58 -33.73 -30.48
N ALA A 38 14.38 -32.42 -30.43
CA ALA A 38 13.80 -31.77 -29.24
C ALA A 38 12.39 -32.27 -28.97
N PRO A 39 12.05 -32.64 -27.71
CA PRO A 39 10.71 -33.15 -27.36
C PRO A 39 9.57 -32.18 -27.66
N ILE A 40 9.83 -30.89 -27.83
CA ILE A 40 8.84 -29.89 -28.23
C ILE A 40 8.26 -30.16 -29.63
N VAL A 41 9.05 -30.76 -30.53
CA VAL A 41 8.62 -31.07 -31.91
C VAL A 41 7.42 -32.02 -31.89
N ASP A 42 7.54 -33.13 -31.18
CA ASP A 42 6.45 -34.08 -31.01
C ASP A 42 5.27 -33.47 -30.25
N ALA A 43 5.54 -32.84 -29.12
CA ALA A 43 4.52 -32.26 -28.25
C ALA A 43 3.70 -31.14 -28.90
N ALA A 44 4.30 -30.32 -29.76
CA ALA A 44 3.61 -29.29 -30.54
C ALA A 44 2.81 -29.92 -31.69
N THR A 45 3.39 -30.90 -32.38
CA THR A 45 2.71 -31.63 -33.49
C THR A 45 1.47 -32.36 -32.97
N GLU A 46 1.53 -33.05 -31.85
CA GLU A 46 0.39 -33.70 -31.19
C GLU A 46 -0.75 -32.73 -30.85
N ARG A 47 -0.43 -31.45 -30.58
CA ARG A 47 -1.41 -30.39 -30.34
C ARG A 47 -1.91 -29.71 -31.63
N GLY A 48 -1.46 -30.17 -32.79
CA GLY A 48 -1.84 -29.58 -34.09
C GLY A 48 -1.19 -28.24 -34.40
N LEU A 49 -0.12 -27.87 -33.68
CA LEU A 49 0.64 -26.67 -33.96
C LEU A 49 1.59 -26.89 -35.13
N ALA A 50 1.78 -25.87 -35.95
CA ALA A 50 2.77 -25.92 -37.03
C ALA A 50 4.19 -25.84 -36.41
N VAL A 51 5.09 -26.70 -36.90
CA VAL A 51 6.46 -26.77 -36.38
C VAL A 51 7.44 -26.61 -37.56
N ALA A 52 8.39 -25.68 -37.40
CA ALA A 52 9.57 -25.58 -38.25
C ALA A 52 10.81 -26.01 -37.46
N VAL A 53 11.82 -26.53 -38.14
CA VAL A 53 13.11 -26.88 -37.53
C VAL A 53 14.19 -26.07 -38.21
N VAL A 54 15.03 -25.42 -37.41
CA VAL A 54 16.25 -24.69 -37.85
C VAL A 54 17.40 -25.18 -36.99
N ASP A 55 18.11 -26.20 -37.49
CA ASP A 55 19.25 -26.82 -36.78
C ASP A 55 20.50 -25.93 -36.95
N PRO A 56 21.12 -25.41 -35.88
CA PRO A 56 22.37 -24.64 -35.96
C PRO A 56 23.48 -25.39 -36.69
N GLY A 57 23.50 -26.75 -36.64
CA GLY A 57 24.48 -27.59 -37.29
C GLY A 57 24.42 -27.55 -38.83
N ASP A 58 23.35 -27.01 -39.41
CA ASP A 58 23.18 -26.87 -40.88
C ASP A 58 23.85 -25.61 -41.46
N PHE A 59 24.45 -24.75 -40.58
CA PHE A 59 25.01 -23.46 -40.98
C PHE A 59 26.49 -23.35 -40.66
N ASP A 60 27.26 -22.72 -41.53
CA ASP A 60 28.68 -22.51 -41.35
C ASP A 60 29.03 -21.48 -40.26
N ASP A 61 28.10 -20.54 -39.99
CA ASP A 61 28.25 -19.47 -39.00
C ASP A 61 26.91 -19.07 -38.34
N SER A 62 27.01 -18.30 -37.26
CA SER A 62 25.86 -17.79 -36.51
C SER A 62 25.01 -16.84 -37.33
N ALA A 63 25.55 -16.09 -38.27
CA ALA A 63 24.80 -15.17 -39.09
C ALA A 63 23.86 -15.90 -40.07
N GLY A 64 24.31 -17.03 -40.60
CA GLY A 64 23.47 -17.93 -41.44
C GLY A 64 22.31 -18.51 -40.64
N PHE A 65 22.60 -18.99 -39.43
CA PHE A 65 21.61 -19.50 -38.50
C PHE A 65 20.58 -18.39 -38.13
N ASP A 66 21.04 -17.21 -37.71
CA ASP A 66 20.20 -16.06 -37.37
C ASP A 66 19.21 -15.71 -38.49
N ALA A 67 19.73 -15.62 -39.71
CA ALA A 67 18.89 -15.31 -40.87
C ALA A 67 17.87 -16.40 -41.22
N ALA A 68 18.22 -17.67 -40.99
CA ALA A 68 17.31 -18.79 -41.18
C ALA A 68 16.24 -18.83 -40.07
N LEU A 69 16.62 -18.60 -38.82
CA LEU A 69 15.70 -18.54 -37.69
C LEU A 69 14.70 -17.39 -37.88
N ALA A 70 15.17 -16.18 -38.25
CA ALA A 70 14.28 -15.05 -38.50
C ALA A 70 13.29 -15.31 -39.63
N ARG A 71 13.72 -15.98 -40.72
CA ARG A 71 12.82 -16.38 -41.83
C ARG A 71 11.78 -17.39 -41.38
N ALA A 72 12.20 -18.42 -40.63
CA ALA A 72 11.25 -19.43 -40.13
C ALA A 72 10.21 -18.82 -39.18
N VAL A 73 10.61 -17.87 -38.34
CA VAL A 73 9.69 -17.10 -37.50
C VAL A 73 8.72 -16.26 -38.33
N ALA A 74 9.20 -15.57 -39.38
CA ALA A 74 8.38 -14.70 -40.23
C ALA A 74 7.28 -15.45 -40.99
N GLU A 75 7.44 -16.75 -41.28
CA GLU A 75 6.41 -17.56 -41.94
C GLU A 75 5.10 -17.65 -41.17
N TYR A 76 5.15 -17.42 -39.84
CA TYR A 76 3.96 -17.45 -38.96
C TYR A 76 3.29 -16.08 -38.79
N ASP A 77 3.89 -15.01 -39.30
CA ASP A 77 3.41 -13.62 -39.14
C ASP A 77 3.08 -13.28 -37.67
N PRO A 78 4.01 -13.42 -36.73
CA PRO A 78 3.78 -13.16 -35.32
C PRO A 78 4.05 -11.70 -34.94
N ASP A 79 3.37 -11.23 -33.88
CA ASP A 79 3.64 -9.95 -33.24
C ASP A 79 4.81 -10.04 -32.23
N LEU A 80 5.11 -11.26 -31.73
CA LEU A 80 6.05 -11.51 -30.65
C LEU A 80 6.72 -12.88 -30.82
N VAL A 81 7.98 -13.00 -30.37
CA VAL A 81 8.68 -14.28 -30.24
C VAL A 81 8.94 -14.58 -28.77
N CYS A 82 8.64 -15.82 -28.34
CA CYS A 82 8.87 -16.32 -26.99
C CYS A 82 9.95 -17.40 -26.99
N LEU A 83 11.08 -17.16 -26.33
CA LEU A 83 12.14 -18.17 -26.18
C LEU A 83 11.89 -19.04 -24.95
N ASP A 84 12.12 -20.36 -25.07
CA ASP A 84 12.04 -21.31 -23.96
C ASP A 84 13.13 -22.38 -24.05
N GLY A 85 14.19 -22.20 -23.28
CA GLY A 85 15.30 -23.16 -23.22
C GLY A 85 16.06 -23.30 -24.54
N MET A 86 16.10 -22.25 -25.33
CA MET A 86 16.99 -22.14 -26.48
C MET A 86 18.39 -21.78 -25.99
N MET A 87 19.40 -22.56 -26.38
CA MET A 87 20.76 -22.38 -25.91
C MET A 87 21.60 -21.51 -26.85
N GLU A 88 21.12 -21.31 -28.05
CA GLU A 88 21.76 -20.51 -29.10
C GLU A 88 21.59 -19.03 -28.77
N ILE A 89 22.67 -18.25 -28.89
CA ILE A 89 22.65 -16.82 -28.75
C ILE A 89 22.26 -16.21 -30.09
N VAL A 90 21.13 -15.51 -30.11
CA VAL A 90 20.69 -14.78 -31.32
C VAL A 90 21.48 -13.48 -31.46
N GLY A 91 21.96 -13.22 -32.66
CA GLY A 91 22.78 -12.04 -32.96
C GLY A 91 22.00 -10.91 -33.60
N THR A 92 22.74 -9.88 -34.04
CA THR A 92 22.18 -8.67 -34.65
C THR A 92 21.36 -8.92 -35.89
N ALA A 93 21.71 -9.95 -36.69
CA ALA A 93 20.99 -10.29 -37.91
C ALA A 93 19.57 -10.78 -37.62
N TYR A 94 19.40 -11.58 -36.57
CA TYR A 94 18.09 -12.02 -36.09
C TYR A 94 17.31 -10.85 -35.50
N LEU A 95 17.91 -10.12 -34.57
CA LEU A 95 17.25 -9.01 -33.84
C LEU A 95 16.76 -7.88 -34.75
N ALA A 96 17.44 -7.66 -35.87
CA ALA A 96 17.03 -6.67 -36.86
C ALA A 96 15.87 -7.10 -37.75
N ALA A 97 15.63 -8.40 -37.91
CA ALA A 97 14.66 -8.98 -38.84
C ALA A 97 13.42 -9.58 -38.15
N ALA A 98 13.56 -10.03 -36.90
CA ALA A 98 12.50 -10.67 -36.14
C ALA A 98 11.62 -9.63 -35.38
N PRO A 99 10.37 -9.96 -35.05
CA PRO A 99 9.58 -9.19 -34.10
C PRO A 99 10.25 -9.11 -32.71
N PRO A 100 9.77 -8.25 -31.81
CA PRO A 100 10.23 -8.24 -30.43
C PRO A 100 10.32 -9.65 -29.86
N THR A 101 11.45 -9.99 -29.28
CA THR A 101 11.73 -11.33 -28.77
C THR A 101 11.93 -11.27 -27.27
N ILE A 102 11.21 -12.09 -26.52
CA ILE A 102 11.33 -12.16 -25.06
C ILE A 102 11.86 -13.54 -24.62
N ASN A 103 12.58 -13.55 -23.52
CA ASN A 103 13.14 -14.77 -22.93
C ASN A 103 12.76 -14.87 -21.45
N VAL A 104 12.57 -16.09 -20.96
CA VAL A 104 12.48 -16.37 -19.52
C VAL A 104 13.80 -16.93 -19.04
N HIS A 105 14.44 -16.21 -18.11
CA HIS A 105 15.71 -16.60 -17.50
C HIS A 105 15.47 -17.03 -16.04
N PRO A 106 16.01 -18.18 -15.58
CA PRO A 106 15.67 -18.78 -14.29
C PRO A 106 16.44 -18.15 -13.10
N SER A 107 16.61 -16.82 -13.11
CA SER A 107 17.12 -16.04 -11.97
C SER A 107 16.48 -14.66 -11.90
N LEU A 108 16.72 -13.98 -10.79
CA LEU A 108 16.37 -12.57 -10.62
C LEU A 108 17.46 -11.68 -11.23
N LEU A 109 17.37 -11.40 -12.54
CA LEU A 109 18.33 -10.52 -13.20
C LEU A 109 18.42 -9.15 -12.50
N PRO A 110 19.61 -8.57 -12.44
CA PRO A 110 20.85 -8.88 -13.14
C PRO A 110 21.73 -9.96 -12.49
N ALA A 111 21.27 -10.63 -11.42
CA ALA A 111 22.03 -11.70 -10.79
C ALA A 111 22.00 -12.99 -11.61
N PHE A 112 23.09 -13.76 -11.58
CA PHE A 112 23.21 -15.12 -12.16
C PHE A 112 22.85 -15.21 -13.64
N ARG A 113 23.32 -14.27 -14.49
CA ARG A 113 23.20 -14.35 -15.95
C ARG A 113 23.89 -15.60 -16.52
N GLY A 114 23.44 -16.07 -17.68
CA GLY A 114 24.07 -17.18 -18.42
C GLY A 114 23.66 -18.54 -17.88
N LEU A 115 24.57 -19.52 -18.00
CA LEU A 115 24.31 -20.93 -17.74
C LEU A 115 24.47 -21.33 -16.26
N ASP A 116 24.04 -22.56 -15.95
CA ASP A 116 24.22 -23.25 -14.64
C ASP A 116 23.64 -22.45 -13.45
N VAL A 117 22.54 -21.73 -13.72
CA VAL A 117 21.96 -20.78 -12.80
C VAL A 117 21.63 -21.39 -11.44
N HIS A 118 20.95 -22.55 -11.42
CA HIS A 118 20.49 -23.15 -10.16
C HIS A 118 21.65 -23.66 -9.29
N GLU A 119 22.73 -24.13 -9.90
CA GLU A 119 23.96 -24.54 -9.19
C GLU A 119 24.60 -23.30 -8.53
N ARG A 120 24.79 -22.25 -9.31
CA ARG A 120 25.38 -20.98 -8.85
C ARG A 120 24.55 -20.30 -7.76
N VAL A 121 23.22 -20.39 -7.84
CA VAL A 121 22.29 -19.89 -6.81
C VAL A 121 22.49 -20.64 -5.49
N LEU A 122 22.59 -21.98 -5.54
CA LEU A 122 22.82 -22.80 -4.35
C LEU A 122 24.21 -22.56 -3.75
N GLU A 123 25.24 -22.47 -4.59
CA GLU A 123 26.62 -22.17 -4.17
C GLU A 123 26.75 -20.79 -3.51
N ALA A 124 26.01 -19.79 -4.02
CA ALA A 124 26.01 -18.44 -3.47
C ALA A 124 25.28 -18.32 -2.12
N GLY A 125 24.49 -19.32 -1.73
CA GLY A 125 23.78 -19.35 -0.46
C GLY A 125 22.75 -18.23 -0.30
N VAL A 126 22.14 -17.76 -1.39
CA VAL A 126 21.09 -16.73 -1.34
C VAL A 126 19.79 -17.31 -0.78
N GLU A 127 19.04 -16.51 -0.04
CA GLU A 127 17.76 -16.93 0.55
C GLU A 127 16.61 -16.98 -0.47
N TYR A 128 16.72 -16.20 -1.56
CA TYR A 128 15.70 -16.08 -2.61
C TYR A 128 16.33 -16.10 -4.00
N THR A 129 15.62 -16.72 -4.94
CA THR A 129 15.87 -16.66 -6.38
C THR A 129 14.54 -16.52 -7.10
N GLY A 130 14.44 -16.85 -8.37
CA GLY A 130 13.21 -16.77 -9.13
C GLY A 130 13.46 -16.83 -10.62
N CYS A 131 12.61 -16.16 -11.40
CA CYS A 131 12.83 -15.98 -12.81
C CYS A 131 12.63 -14.52 -13.25
N THR A 132 13.15 -14.20 -14.42
CA THR A 132 13.00 -12.92 -15.10
C THR A 132 12.54 -13.15 -16.52
N VAL A 133 11.42 -12.52 -16.93
CA VAL A 133 11.07 -12.36 -18.34
C VAL A 133 11.60 -11.01 -18.79
N HIS A 134 12.39 -11.00 -19.85
CA HIS A 134 13.04 -9.81 -20.37
C HIS A 134 13.03 -9.76 -21.89
N LEU A 135 13.17 -8.57 -22.45
CA LEU A 135 13.39 -8.37 -23.89
C LEU A 135 14.80 -8.91 -24.24
N VAL A 136 14.89 -9.61 -25.37
CA VAL A 136 16.18 -10.10 -25.87
C VAL A 136 16.89 -8.97 -26.62
N THR A 137 18.16 -8.76 -26.28
CA THR A 137 19.07 -7.80 -26.90
C THR A 137 20.41 -8.46 -27.21
N GLU A 138 21.37 -7.74 -27.80
CA GLU A 138 22.68 -8.31 -28.21
C GLU A 138 23.46 -8.97 -27.06
N GLY A 139 23.26 -8.53 -25.83
CA GLY A 139 23.96 -9.10 -24.66
C GLY A 139 23.18 -10.24 -24.01
N VAL A 140 23.90 -11.28 -23.55
CA VAL A 140 23.29 -12.41 -22.83
C VAL A 140 22.62 -11.94 -21.55
N ASP A 141 21.31 -12.11 -21.46
CA ASP A 141 20.44 -11.77 -20.32
C ASP A 141 20.61 -10.31 -19.83
N THR A 142 20.83 -9.37 -20.76
CA THR A 142 21.07 -7.95 -20.45
C THR A 142 19.91 -7.04 -20.81
N GLY A 143 18.93 -7.53 -21.55
CA GLY A 143 17.81 -6.73 -22.03
C GLY A 143 16.86 -6.24 -20.91
N PRO A 144 16.01 -5.25 -21.22
CA PRO A 144 15.07 -4.68 -20.27
C PRO A 144 14.14 -5.72 -19.65
N ILE A 145 13.96 -5.64 -18.34
CA ILE A 145 13.11 -6.55 -17.57
C ILE A 145 11.64 -6.20 -17.78
N ILE A 146 10.83 -7.20 -18.13
CA ILE A 146 9.38 -7.08 -18.28
C ILE A 146 8.72 -7.44 -16.95
N THR A 147 9.02 -8.62 -16.41
CA THR A 147 8.47 -9.09 -15.12
C THR A 147 9.44 -10.03 -14.42
N GLN A 148 9.32 -10.13 -13.11
CA GLN A 148 10.08 -11.06 -12.28
C GLN A 148 9.16 -11.75 -11.29
N GLU A 149 9.46 -13.03 -10.99
CA GLU A 149 8.78 -13.79 -9.94
C GLU A 149 9.82 -14.39 -9.00
N VAL A 150 9.53 -14.38 -7.69
CA VAL A 150 10.47 -14.76 -6.62
C VAL A 150 10.06 -16.07 -5.99
N VAL A 151 11.04 -16.94 -5.74
CA VAL A 151 10.86 -18.17 -4.95
C VAL A 151 11.92 -18.26 -3.85
N PRO A 152 11.61 -18.87 -2.69
CA PRO A 152 12.60 -19.11 -1.66
C PRO A 152 13.56 -20.23 -2.06
N VAL A 153 14.83 -20.09 -1.66
CA VAL A 153 15.82 -21.18 -1.66
C VAL A 153 15.78 -21.84 -0.28
N ARG A 154 15.55 -23.16 -0.25
CA ARG A 154 15.41 -23.91 1.00
C ARG A 154 16.72 -24.58 1.38
N PRO A 155 17.00 -24.78 2.68
CA PRO A 155 18.25 -25.39 3.12
C PRO A 155 18.51 -26.82 2.59
N ASP A 156 17.44 -27.53 2.22
CA ASP A 156 17.50 -28.90 1.69
C ASP A 156 17.34 -28.99 0.16
N ASP A 157 17.44 -27.86 -0.53
CA ASP A 157 17.32 -27.84 -1.99
C ASP A 157 18.49 -28.54 -2.67
N THR A 158 18.12 -29.35 -3.64
CA THR A 158 19.00 -29.80 -4.69
C THR A 158 18.77 -28.98 -5.95
N VAL A 159 19.72 -28.99 -6.90
CA VAL A 159 19.58 -28.34 -8.21
C VAL A 159 18.26 -28.71 -8.89
N ALA A 160 17.89 -30.00 -8.83
CA ALA A 160 16.65 -30.49 -9.43
C ALA A 160 15.40 -29.92 -8.74
N ARG A 161 15.36 -29.91 -7.41
CA ARG A 161 14.24 -29.35 -6.64
C ARG A 161 14.08 -27.85 -6.85
N LEU A 162 15.20 -27.12 -6.82
CA LEU A 162 15.17 -25.68 -7.06
C LEU A 162 14.70 -25.36 -8.48
N ARG A 163 15.22 -26.09 -9.49
CA ARG A 163 14.79 -25.96 -10.89
C ARG A 163 13.31 -26.20 -11.08
N ASP A 164 12.77 -27.25 -10.46
CA ASP A 164 11.34 -27.53 -10.57
C ASP A 164 10.51 -26.43 -9.89
N ARG A 165 10.92 -25.93 -8.70
CA ARG A 165 10.25 -24.83 -8.02
C ARG A 165 10.29 -23.54 -8.84
N VAL A 166 11.45 -23.14 -9.36
CA VAL A 166 11.56 -21.95 -10.21
C VAL A 166 10.63 -22.06 -11.40
N ARG A 167 10.57 -23.23 -12.04
CA ARG A 167 9.68 -23.43 -13.18
C ARG A 167 8.21 -23.36 -12.80
N THR A 168 7.77 -24.13 -11.80
CA THR A 168 6.33 -24.24 -11.47
C THR A 168 5.78 -23.01 -10.76
N ASP A 169 6.56 -22.44 -9.86
CA ASP A 169 6.09 -21.37 -8.98
C ASP A 169 6.47 -19.98 -9.51
N ALA A 170 7.51 -19.86 -10.35
CA ALA A 170 7.94 -18.59 -10.90
C ALA A 170 7.69 -18.47 -12.42
N GLU A 171 8.31 -19.36 -13.27
CA GLU A 171 8.21 -19.20 -14.73
C GLU A 171 6.77 -19.34 -15.23
N PHE A 172 6.00 -20.32 -14.75
CA PHE A 172 4.59 -20.53 -15.09
C PHE A 172 3.67 -19.39 -14.62
N THR A 173 4.15 -18.52 -13.74
CA THR A 173 3.47 -17.31 -13.31
C THR A 173 3.94 -16.08 -14.10
N ALA A 174 5.25 -15.87 -14.19
CA ALA A 174 5.83 -14.68 -14.77
C ALA A 174 5.63 -14.59 -16.30
N TYR A 175 5.78 -15.71 -17.00
CA TYR A 175 5.70 -15.70 -18.47
C TYR A 175 4.28 -15.38 -18.97
N PRO A 176 3.19 -16.05 -18.49
CA PRO A 176 1.82 -15.65 -18.85
C PRO A 176 1.51 -14.20 -18.48
N ARG A 177 2.02 -13.71 -17.33
CA ARG A 177 1.85 -12.33 -16.89
C ARG A 177 2.51 -11.33 -17.86
N ALA A 178 3.71 -11.65 -18.36
CA ALA A 178 4.39 -10.82 -19.36
C ALA A 178 3.57 -10.74 -20.65
N ILE A 179 3.07 -11.87 -21.15
CA ILE A 179 2.22 -11.92 -22.35
C ILE A 179 0.95 -11.08 -22.17
N ARG A 180 0.27 -11.19 -21.03
CA ARG A 180 -0.95 -10.39 -20.74
C ARG A 180 -0.64 -8.90 -20.68
N ALA A 181 0.49 -8.50 -20.11
CA ALA A 181 0.92 -7.11 -20.04
C ALA A 181 1.21 -6.52 -21.43
N ILE A 182 1.86 -7.30 -22.30
CA ILE A 182 2.12 -6.91 -23.71
C ILE A 182 0.80 -6.85 -24.50
N ALA A 183 -0.04 -7.88 -24.39
CA ALA A 183 -1.32 -7.94 -25.10
C ALA A 183 -2.30 -6.83 -24.74
N SER A 184 -2.24 -6.32 -23.50
CA SER A 184 -3.07 -5.21 -23.03
C SER A 184 -2.49 -3.82 -23.31
N GLY A 185 -1.26 -3.72 -23.85
CA GLY A 185 -0.55 -2.44 -24.02
C GLY A 185 -0.03 -1.85 -22.71
N ALA A 186 -0.05 -2.60 -21.59
CA ALA A 186 0.58 -2.17 -20.33
C ALA A 186 2.11 -2.21 -20.39
N VAL A 187 2.65 -2.93 -21.34
CA VAL A 187 4.07 -2.99 -21.72
C VAL A 187 4.17 -2.79 -23.22
N GLU A 188 4.92 -1.77 -23.61
CA GLU A 188 5.20 -1.44 -25.01
C GLU A 188 6.71 -1.47 -25.28
N PHE A 189 7.09 -1.72 -26.53
CA PHE A 189 8.47 -1.71 -26.98
C PHE A 189 8.69 -0.53 -27.93
N ASP A 190 9.60 0.36 -27.60
CA ASP A 190 9.86 1.59 -28.37
C ASP A 190 10.74 1.41 -29.62
N GLY A 191 11.00 0.16 -30.01
CA GLY A 191 11.91 -0.17 -31.11
C GLY A 191 13.41 0.10 -30.81
N GLY A 192 13.73 0.78 -29.71
CA GLY A 192 15.10 1.02 -29.21
C GLY A 192 15.51 0.08 -28.07
N GLY A 193 14.66 -0.90 -27.76
CA GLY A 193 14.93 -1.89 -26.71
C GLY A 193 14.56 -1.42 -25.30
N THR A 194 13.73 -0.40 -25.16
CA THR A 194 13.19 0.05 -23.87
C THR A 194 11.82 -0.58 -23.64
N VAL A 195 11.51 -0.86 -22.37
CA VAL A 195 10.20 -1.33 -21.92
C VAL A 195 9.51 -0.19 -21.18
N ASP A 196 8.46 0.36 -21.76
CA ASP A 196 7.61 1.35 -21.11
C ASP A 196 6.48 0.67 -20.32
N ARG A 197 6.20 1.17 -19.10
CA ARG A 197 5.17 0.65 -18.20
C ARG A 197 4.14 1.73 -17.94
N THR A 198 2.94 1.54 -18.46
CA THR A 198 1.86 2.53 -18.42
C THR A 198 0.95 2.41 -17.18
N THR A 199 1.25 1.55 -16.20
CA THR A 199 0.38 1.31 -15.05
C THR A 199 0.96 1.85 -13.74
N ASP A 200 0.13 2.58 -12.96
CA ASP A 200 0.44 3.06 -11.61
C ASP A 200 0.60 1.93 -10.58
N HIS A 201 0.14 0.72 -10.92
CA HIS A 201 0.23 -0.46 -10.06
C HIS A 201 1.12 -1.52 -10.71
N PRO A 202 2.31 -1.80 -10.17
CA PRO A 202 3.18 -2.83 -10.72
C PRO A 202 2.49 -4.20 -10.66
N GLN A 203 2.71 -5.04 -11.68
CA GLN A 203 2.16 -6.39 -11.74
C GLN A 203 2.68 -7.30 -10.62
N VAL A 204 3.87 -6.98 -10.07
CA VAL A 204 4.46 -7.62 -8.89
C VAL A 204 4.76 -6.56 -7.85
N ASP A 205 4.16 -6.67 -6.69
CA ASP A 205 4.51 -5.85 -5.52
C ASP A 205 5.28 -6.73 -4.52
N ILE A 206 6.55 -6.41 -4.30
CA ILE A 206 7.42 -7.12 -3.35
C ILE A 206 7.65 -6.21 -2.15
N HIS A 207 7.21 -6.67 -0.99
CA HIS A 207 7.44 -5.99 0.28
C HIS A 207 8.82 -6.35 0.82
N TRP A 208 9.78 -5.43 0.72
CA TRP A 208 11.13 -5.61 1.21
C TRP A 208 11.29 -4.99 2.61
N GLY A 209 11.27 -5.83 3.64
CA GLY A 209 11.54 -5.40 5.01
C GLY A 209 12.86 -5.96 5.54
N ARG A 210 13.76 -5.09 6.03
CA ARG A 210 14.92 -5.51 6.81
C ARG A 210 14.55 -5.58 8.28
N ARG A 211 14.75 -6.75 8.91
CA ARG A 211 14.50 -6.94 10.34
C ARG A 211 15.30 -5.93 11.16
N GLN A 212 14.61 -5.18 12.00
CA GLN A 212 15.20 -4.21 12.91
C GLN A 212 15.25 -4.75 14.34
N GLN A 213 14.15 -5.31 14.83
CA GLN A 213 14.03 -5.70 16.22
C GLN A 213 13.03 -6.85 16.38
N VAL A 214 13.35 -7.82 17.24
CA VAL A 214 12.37 -8.75 17.80
C VAL A 214 11.67 -8.04 18.94
N LEU A 215 10.34 -7.95 18.87
CA LEU A 215 9.52 -7.33 19.91
C LEU A 215 9.26 -8.33 21.04
N ARG A 216 8.90 -7.82 22.21
CA ARG A 216 8.62 -8.67 23.39
C ARG A 216 7.48 -9.65 23.14
N TYR A 217 6.45 -9.20 22.42
CA TYR A 217 5.28 -9.95 21.97
C TYR A 217 4.56 -9.12 20.90
N GLY A 218 3.56 -9.71 20.24
CA GLY A 218 2.72 -9.03 19.27
C GLY A 218 1.65 -8.16 19.92
N GLU A 219 0.47 -8.14 19.34
CA GLU A 219 -0.68 -7.43 19.92
C GLU A 219 -1.04 -8.00 21.28
N ASN A 220 -0.92 -9.31 21.44
CA ASN A 220 -1.16 -10.05 22.68
C ASN A 220 0.11 -10.76 23.18
N PRO A 221 0.23 -11.01 24.52
CA PRO A 221 1.45 -11.58 25.12
C PRO A 221 1.86 -12.97 24.59
N HIS A 222 0.93 -13.75 24.05
CA HIS A 222 1.22 -15.09 23.50
C HIS A 222 1.69 -15.08 22.05
N GLN A 223 1.67 -13.91 21.38
CA GLN A 223 2.06 -13.76 19.98
C GLN A 223 3.51 -13.30 19.87
N SER A 224 4.30 -13.93 19.01
CA SER A 224 5.62 -13.41 18.63
C SER A 224 5.48 -12.30 17.59
N ALA A 225 6.36 -11.30 17.65
CA ALA A 225 6.36 -10.20 16.70
C ALA A 225 7.76 -9.68 16.40
N VAL A 226 7.92 -9.15 15.20
CA VAL A 226 9.17 -8.59 14.69
C VAL A 226 8.87 -7.28 13.99
N LEU A 227 9.68 -6.27 14.23
CA LEU A 227 9.67 -5.01 13.51
C LEU A 227 10.58 -5.09 12.30
N TYR A 228 10.05 -4.77 11.13
CA TYR A 228 10.80 -4.63 9.89
C TYR A 228 10.81 -3.19 9.43
N ARG A 229 11.94 -2.73 8.89
CA ARG A 229 12.03 -1.45 8.18
C ARG A 229 11.82 -1.70 6.70
N ASP A 230 10.89 -0.97 6.08
CA ASP A 230 10.73 -0.98 4.63
C ASP A 230 11.95 -0.32 3.98
N GLN A 231 12.64 -1.07 3.10
CA GLN A 231 13.83 -0.59 2.39
C GLN A 231 13.51 0.47 1.31
N ARG A 232 12.25 0.59 0.92
CA ARG A 232 11.77 1.57 -0.06
C ARG A 232 11.33 2.87 0.59
N ALA A 233 11.15 2.89 1.92
CA ALA A 233 10.77 4.10 2.63
C ALA A 233 11.87 5.16 2.49
N ALA A 234 11.49 6.34 2.02
CA ALA A 234 12.42 7.45 1.77
C ALA A 234 13.08 7.96 3.06
N GLY A 235 12.45 7.71 4.21
CA GLY A 235 12.93 8.13 5.52
C GLY A 235 12.89 7.04 6.59
N ALA A 236 13.25 7.40 7.81
CA ALA A 236 13.27 6.48 8.94
C ALA A 236 11.89 6.28 9.60
N GLY A 237 10.93 7.16 9.37
CA GLY A 237 9.65 7.17 10.06
C GLY A 237 9.83 7.21 11.58
N LEU A 238 9.07 6.34 12.25
CA LEU A 238 9.27 6.06 13.68
C LEU A 238 10.30 4.96 13.94
N ILE A 239 10.75 4.25 12.87
CA ILE A 239 11.63 3.10 12.97
C ILE A 239 13.08 3.57 12.98
N GLY A 240 13.85 3.12 13.98
CA GLY A 240 15.26 3.49 14.13
C GLY A 240 15.50 4.85 14.78
N ARG A 241 14.46 5.54 15.24
CA ARG A 241 14.59 6.72 16.08
C ARG A 241 14.98 6.29 17.50
N ALA A 242 15.96 6.96 18.07
CA ALA A 242 16.35 6.73 19.45
C ALA A 242 15.25 7.19 20.40
N GLN A 243 14.88 6.33 21.34
CA GLN A 243 14.07 6.73 22.48
C GLN A 243 14.91 7.65 23.37
N LEU A 244 14.43 8.88 23.59
CA LEU A 244 15.18 9.89 24.32
C LEU A 244 15.20 9.66 25.84
N ASN A 245 14.28 8.85 26.36
CA ASN A 245 14.27 8.45 27.77
C ASN A 245 14.81 7.01 27.88
N PRO A 246 16.09 6.82 28.26
CA PRO A 246 16.72 5.50 28.30
C PRO A 246 16.18 4.59 29.41
N ASP A 247 15.56 5.17 30.47
CA ASP A 247 15.00 4.41 31.59
C ASP A 247 13.62 3.83 31.29
N ALA A 248 12.98 4.27 30.21
CA ALA A 248 11.71 3.74 29.78
C ALA A 248 11.88 2.40 29.03
N ARG A 249 10.87 1.52 29.16
CA ARG A 249 10.88 0.23 28.46
C ARG A 249 10.87 0.43 26.94
N PRO A 250 11.44 -0.50 26.15
CA PRO A 250 11.32 -0.48 24.70
C PRO A 250 9.85 -0.42 24.25
N LEU A 251 9.61 0.15 23.06
CA LEU A 251 8.29 0.19 22.45
C LEU A 251 7.73 -1.23 22.23
N SER A 252 6.44 -1.39 22.48
CA SER A 252 5.69 -2.60 22.16
C SER A 252 5.11 -2.52 20.75
N TYR A 253 4.59 -3.64 20.26
CA TYR A 253 3.84 -3.71 19.01
C TYR A 253 2.70 -2.66 18.97
N ASN A 254 1.87 -2.61 20.02
CA ASN A 254 0.78 -1.64 20.12
C ASN A 254 1.27 -0.19 20.21
N ASN A 255 2.43 0.07 20.83
CA ASN A 255 3.00 1.42 20.86
C ASN A 255 3.39 1.89 19.45
N TYR A 256 3.92 1.02 18.58
CA TYR A 256 4.22 1.38 17.20
C TYR A 256 2.95 1.68 16.41
N LEU A 257 1.88 0.88 16.56
CA LEU A 257 0.60 1.14 15.90
C LEU A 257 -0.02 2.46 16.32
N ASP A 258 -0.08 2.74 17.63
CA ASP A 258 -0.66 3.97 18.16
C ASP A 258 0.19 5.20 17.82
N ALA A 259 1.53 5.07 17.83
CA ALA A 259 2.43 6.15 17.45
C ALA A 259 2.33 6.48 15.94
N ASP A 260 2.19 5.48 15.08
CA ASP A 260 1.96 5.70 13.64
C ASP A 260 0.60 6.38 13.39
N ALA A 261 -0.46 5.95 14.08
CA ALA A 261 -1.77 6.60 14.01
C ALA A 261 -1.70 8.07 14.46
N ALA A 262 -0.96 8.36 15.55
CA ALA A 262 -0.73 9.72 16.02
C ALA A 262 0.02 10.57 14.99
N LEU A 263 1.10 10.02 14.41
CA LEU A 263 1.93 10.72 13.42
C LEU A 263 1.13 11.05 12.15
N ARG A 264 0.33 10.10 11.66
CA ARG A 264 -0.51 10.30 10.47
C ARG A 264 -1.57 11.37 10.66
N LEU A 265 -2.14 11.52 11.85
CA LEU A 265 -3.13 12.56 12.12
C LEU A 265 -2.46 13.92 12.34
N ILE A 266 -1.43 13.97 13.20
CA ILE A 266 -0.84 15.25 13.63
C ILE A 266 -0.17 16.03 12.47
N ARG A 267 0.34 15.33 11.46
CA ARG A 267 0.92 15.92 10.24
C ARG A 267 -0.10 16.61 9.33
N ARG A 268 -1.40 16.50 9.63
CA ARG A 268 -2.46 17.12 8.83
C ARG A 268 -2.71 18.58 9.19
N PHE A 269 -2.11 19.07 10.28
CA PHE A 269 -2.35 20.40 10.83
C PHE A 269 -1.12 21.28 10.73
N ASP A 270 -1.31 22.51 10.21
CA ASP A 270 -0.23 23.49 10.09
C ASP A 270 -0.06 24.33 11.37
N ALA A 271 -1.15 24.61 12.10
CA ALA A 271 -1.13 25.30 13.39
C ALA A 271 -0.75 24.33 14.54
N PRO A 272 -0.33 24.82 15.73
CA PRO A 272 0.03 23.95 16.85
C PRO A 272 -1.13 23.02 17.22
N ALA A 273 -0.86 21.72 17.20
CA ALA A 273 -1.84 20.67 17.35
C ALA A 273 -1.36 19.55 18.26
N ALA A 274 -2.31 18.92 18.94
CA ALA A 274 -2.09 17.72 19.73
C ALA A 274 -3.19 16.68 19.49
N VAL A 275 -2.80 15.41 19.54
CA VAL A 275 -3.72 14.27 19.52
C VAL A 275 -3.36 13.30 20.63
N VAL A 276 -4.35 12.66 21.23
CA VAL A 276 -4.16 11.51 22.12
C VAL A 276 -4.78 10.30 21.45
N ILE A 277 -3.96 9.31 21.10
CA ILE A 277 -4.38 8.07 20.45
C ILE A 277 -4.49 6.95 21.50
N LYS A 278 -5.53 6.15 21.35
CA LYS A 278 -5.72 4.90 22.09
C LYS A 278 -6.31 3.85 21.17
N HIS A 279 -5.64 2.69 21.06
CA HIS A 279 -6.05 1.60 20.17
C HIS A 279 -6.30 2.09 18.73
N THR A 280 -5.29 2.79 18.19
CA THR A 280 -5.25 3.39 16.84
C THR A 280 -6.31 4.46 16.52
N ASN A 281 -7.16 4.81 17.49
CA ASN A 281 -8.19 5.85 17.33
C ASN A 281 -7.87 7.08 18.21
N PRO A 282 -8.26 8.29 17.79
CA PRO A 282 -8.15 9.47 18.65
C PRO A 282 -9.15 9.38 19.81
N ALA A 283 -8.65 9.46 21.04
CA ALA A 283 -9.45 9.78 22.21
C ALA A 283 -9.79 11.28 22.26
N GLY A 284 -8.93 12.10 21.65
CA GLY A 284 -9.18 13.50 21.43
C GLY A 284 -8.09 14.14 20.55
N CYS A 285 -8.47 15.25 19.90
CA CYS A 285 -7.59 16.03 19.05
C CYS A 285 -7.97 17.51 19.15
N ALA A 286 -6.97 18.40 19.14
CA ALA A 286 -7.20 19.83 19.10
C ALA A 286 -6.05 20.60 18.43
N VAL A 287 -6.42 21.76 17.88
CA VAL A 287 -5.52 22.82 17.43
C VAL A 287 -5.72 24.02 18.34
N ALA A 288 -4.63 24.65 18.79
CA ALA A 288 -4.66 25.81 19.68
C ALA A 288 -3.50 26.78 19.39
N ALA A 289 -3.32 27.78 20.25
CA ALA A 289 -2.26 28.79 20.11
C ALA A 289 -0.85 28.20 20.32
N ASP A 290 -0.74 27.20 21.18
CA ASP A 290 0.49 26.54 21.56
C ASP A 290 0.26 25.04 21.83
N PRO A 291 1.33 24.21 21.92
CA PRO A 291 1.20 22.77 22.12
C PRO A 291 0.55 22.36 23.44
N GLU A 292 0.78 23.11 24.52
CA GLU A 292 0.21 22.80 25.84
C GLU A 292 -1.30 22.99 25.82
N ALA A 293 -1.78 24.13 25.32
CA ALA A 293 -3.21 24.41 25.15
C ALA A 293 -3.88 23.39 24.22
N ALA A 294 -3.21 23.01 23.10
CA ALA A 294 -3.71 21.98 22.20
C ALA A 294 -3.83 20.62 22.92
N TYR A 295 -2.81 20.22 23.69
CA TYR A 295 -2.85 18.98 24.45
C TYR A 295 -3.98 18.95 25.49
N ARG A 296 -4.12 20.02 26.30
CA ARG A 296 -5.19 20.09 27.30
C ARG A 296 -6.58 20.02 26.68
N ARG A 297 -6.80 20.72 25.57
CA ARG A 297 -8.07 20.65 24.83
C ARG A 297 -8.32 19.26 24.22
N ALA A 298 -7.30 18.62 23.67
CA ALA A 298 -7.42 17.26 23.16
C ALA A 298 -7.73 16.26 24.29
N LEU A 299 -7.03 16.37 25.43
CA LEU A 299 -7.25 15.53 26.60
C LEU A 299 -8.68 15.66 27.15
N ALA A 300 -9.23 16.88 27.19
CA ALA A 300 -10.56 17.17 27.70
C ALA A 300 -11.70 16.49 26.93
N THR A 301 -11.46 15.97 25.72
CA THR A 301 -12.46 15.22 24.93
C THR A 301 -12.90 13.92 25.62
N ASP A 302 -11.94 13.11 26.08
CA ASP A 302 -12.19 11.85 26.79
C ASP A 302 -10.98 11.49 27.67
N PRO A 303 -10.81 12.12 28.83
CA PRO A 303 -9.66 11.90 29.72
C PRO A 303 -9.53 10.46 30.19
N MET A 304 -10.68 9.78 30.35
CA MET A 304 -10.70 8.36 30.76
C MET A 304 -10.08 7.45 29.70
N SER A 305 -10.49 7.57 28.45
CA SER A 305 -9.94 6.79 27.34
C SER A 305 -8.49 7.20 27.02
N ALA A 306 -8.13 8.45 27.25
CA ALA A 306 -6.77 8.98 27.06
C ALA A 306 -5.73 8.43 28.05
N PHE A 307 -6.13 7.77 29.13
CA PHE A 307 -5.22 7.15 30.10
C PHE A 307 -4.40 6.03 29.43
N GLY A 308 -3.07 6.10 29.57
CA GLY A 308 -2.16 5.15 28.92
C GLY A 308 -2.09 5.27 27.39
N GLY A 309 -2.58 6.37 26.81
CA GLY A 309 -2.53 6.63 25.39
C GLY A 309 -1.16 7.14 24.90
N VAL A 310 -1.09 7.35 23.58
CA VAL A 310 0.05 7.94 22.87
C VAL A 310 -0.28 9.38 22.48
N VAL A 311 0.59 10.32 22.85
CA VAL A 311 0.43 11.74 22.51
C VAL A 311 1.24 12.07 21.25
N GLY A 312 0.60 12.69 20.27
CA GLY A 312 1.25 13.26 19.09
C GLY A 312 1.21 14.78 19.11
N LEU A 313 2.33 15.42 18.82
CA LEU A 313 2.50 16.87 18.72
C LEU A 313 3.12 17.22 17.36
N ASN A 314 2.67 18.33 16.71
CA ASN A 314 3.31 18.85 15.51
C ASN A 314 4.25 20.05 15.77
N ARG A 315 4.53 20.32 17.03
CA ARG A 315 5.52 21.30 17.50
C ARG A 315 6.50 20.63 18.45
N PRO A 316 7.68 21.22 18.65
CA PRO A 316 8.63 20.74 19.65
C PRO A 316 7.98 20.57 21.02
N LEU A 317 8.29 19.48 21.71
CA LEU A 317 7.90 19.26 23.10
C LEU A 317 8.69 20.21 23.99
N ASP A 318 8.01 21.20 24.60
CA ASP A 318 8.56 22.17 25.52
C ASP A 318 8.32 21.79 27.01
N ALA A 319 8.76 22.62 27.93
CA ALA A 319 8.65 22.36 29.35
C ALA A 319 7.21 22.33 29.84
N GLU A 320 6.39 23.28 29.40
CA GLU A 320 5.00 23.44 29.80
C GLU A 320 4.17 22.27 29.31
N THR A 321 4.34 21.90 28.02
CA THR A 321 3.66 20.76 27.42
C THR A 321 4.10 19.45 28.07
N ALA A 322 5.39 19.27 28.34
CA ALA A 322 5.90 18.08 29.03
C ALA A 322 5.33 17.95 30.44
N ALA A 323 5.28 19.07 31.21
CA ALA A 323 4.68 19.10 32.54
C ALA A 323 3.19 18.70 32.49
N ALA A 324 2.43 19.24 31.54
CA ALA A 324 1.01 18.90 31.37
C ALA A 324 0.81 17.41 31.02
N ILE A 325 1.66 16.83 30.15
CA ILE A 325 1.55 15.42 29.74
C ILE A 325 1.79 14.48 30.92
N VAL A 326 2.74 14.77 31.80
CA VAL A 326 3.08 13.90 32.92
C VAL A 326 2.11 14.02 34.11
N GLU A 327 1.15 14.95 34.10
CA GLU A 327 0.07 15.03 35.10
C GLU A 327 -0.79 13.75 35.13
N SER A 328 -0.85 13.03 33.99
CA SER A 328 -1.52 11.74 33.93
C SER A 328 -0.70 10.71 33.13
N PHE A 329 -0.91 9.43 33.43
CA PHE A 329 -0.14 8.37 32.78
C PHE A 329 -0.37 8.33 31.28
N LYS A 330 0.71 8.48 30.50
CA LYS A 330 0.81 8.25 29.07
C LYS A 330 1.94 7.27 28.76
N GLU A 331 1.80 6.49 27.71
CA GLU A 331 2.83 5.51 27.36
C GLU A 331 3.92 6.07 26.47
N VAL A 332 3.54 6.88 25.49
CA VAL A 332 4.46 7.44 24.49
C VAL A 332 4.08 8.89 24.19
N VAL A 333 5.06 9.73 23.92
CA VAL A 333 4.89 11.01 23.23
C VAL A 333 5.77 11.05 22.00
N ILE A 334 5.24 11.55 20.90
CA ILE A 334 5.97 11.83 19.65
C ILE A 334 5.89 13.32 19.34
N ALA A 335 7.02 13.91 18.98
CA ALA A 335 7.14 15.33 18.61
C ALA A 335 8.25 15.50 17.56
N PRO A 336 8.26 16.60 16.77
CA PRO A 336 9.36 16.82 15.81
C PRO A 336 10.71 17.07 16.50
N ALA A 337 10.69 17.61 17.72
CA ALA A 337 11.89 17.84 18.55
C ALA A 337 11.51 17.88 20.04
N VAL A 338 12.53 17.86 20.91
CA VAL A 338 12.38 18.04 22.36
C VAL A 338 13.30 19.20 22.78
N THR A 339 12.75 20.20 23.46
CA THR A 339 13.53 21.32 23.94
C THR A 339 14.30 20.95 25.21
N ALA A 340 15.36 21.69 25.53
CA ALA A 340 16.14 21.45 26.76
C ALA A 340 15.29 21.57 28.03
N GLY A 341 14.29 22.47 28.05
CA GLY A 341 13.40 22.67 29.22
C GLY A 341 12.47 21.47 29.49
N ALA A 342 12.17 20.66 28.50
CA ALA A 342 11.31 19.48 28.66
C ALA A 342 11.98 18.33 29.44
N HIS A 343 13.30 18.31 29.54
CA HIS A 343 14.01 17.24 30.24
C HIS A 343 13.72 17.19 31.76
N GLU A 344 13.48 18.32 32.39
CA GLU A 344 13.19 18.38 33.82
C GLU A 344 11.85 17.71 34.18
N PRO A 345 10.69 18.04 33.53
CA PRO A 345 9.44 17.35 33.78
C PRO A 345 9.47 15.86 33.40
N LEU A 346 10.30 15.48 32.43
CA LEU A 346 10.41 14.08 31.98
C LEU A 346 11.33 13.23 32.87
N ALA A 347 12.13 13.85 33.74
CA ALA A 347 13.09 13.13 34.58
C ALA A 347 12.40 12.13 35.51
N GLY A 348 12.86 10.88 35.52
CA GLY A 348 12.29 9.79 36.32
C GLY A 348 10.94 9.26 35.86
N GLN A 349 10.40 9.79 34.78
CA GLN A 349 9.15 9.29 34.18
C GLN A 349 9.39 8.02 33.37
N ARG A 350 8.36 7.15 33.27
CA ARG A 350 8.40 5.96 32.42
C ARG A 350 7.88 6.23 30.99
N LEU A 351 7.60 7.48 30.68
CA LEU A 351 7.10 7.95 29.39
C LEU A 351 8.19 7.76 28.31
N ARG A 352 7.84 7.13 27.21
CA ARG A 352 8.72 6.99 26.05
C ARG A 352 8.60 8.23 25.18
N VAL A 353 9.72 8.82 24.84
CA VAL A 353 9.77 10.05 24.04
C VAL A 353 10.47 9.76 22.73
N LEU A 354 9.78 9.97 21.61
CA LEU A 354 10.28 9.77 20.27
C LEU A 354 10.25 11.08 19.48
N THR A 355 11.24 11.26 18.63
CA THR A 355 11.19 12.33 17.62
C THR A 355 10.90 11.78 16.23
N TYR A 356 10.34 12.61 15.38
CA TYR A 356 10.12 12.32 13.96
C TYR A 356 10.63 13.48 13.10
N ASP A 357 10.86 13.22 11.82
CA ASP A 357 11.21 14.24 10.85
C ASP A 357 9.94 14.82 10.26
N ALA A 358 9.70 16.12 10.44
CA ALA A 358 8.51 16.78 9.96
C ALA A 358 8.43 16.84 8.41
N ASP A 359 9.61 16.88 7.76
CA ASP A 359 9.75 16.98 6.30
C ASP A 359 9.72 15.61 5.61
N GLU A 360 9.73 14.52 6.37
CA GLU A 360 9.66 13.17 5.80
C GLU A 360 8.29 12.91 5.14
N PRO A 361 8.25 12.47 3.87
CA PRO A 361 7.00 12.27 3.16
C PRO A 361 6.15 11.18 3.82
N ALA A 362 4.83 11.36 3.82
CA ALA A 362 3.90 10.31 4.22
C ALA A 362 3.94 9.14 3.21
N PRO A 363 3.62 7.92 3.63
CA PRO A 363 3.51 6.80 2.71
C PRO A 363 2.49 7.10 1.60
N GLU A 364 2.86 6.87 0.34
CA GLU A 364 1.97 7.04 -0.81
C GLU A 364 0.90 5.94 -0.89
N HIS A 365 1.20 4.78 -0.34
CA HIS A 365 0.35 3.60 -0.42
C HIS A 365 0.14 2.96 0.95
N MET A 366 -1.03 2.36 1.10
CA MET A 366 -1.43 1.55 2.26
C MET A 366 -1.56 0.09 1.86
N ILE A 367 -1.18 -0.81 2.76
CA ILE A 367 -1.26 -2.27 2.55
C ILE A 367 -2.04 -2.88 3.70
N ALA A 368 -2.98 -3.74 3.35
CA ALA A 368 -3.76 -4.52 4.30
C ALA A 368 -3.62 -6.02 3.97
N PRO A 369 -3.18 -6.87 4.92
CA PRO A 369 -3.11 -8.30 4.71
C PRO A 369 -4.51 -8.91 4.62
N ILE A 370 -4.68 -9.89 3.72
CA ILE A 370 -5.87 -10.74 3.62
C ILE A 370 -5.43 -12.20 3.50
N THR A 371 -6.34 -13.14 3.72
CA THR A 371 -6.03 -14.56 3.53
C THR A 371 -5.62 -14.82 2.08
N GLY A 372 -4.40 -15.32 1.90
CA GLY A 372 -3.84 -15.62 0.58
C GLY A 372 -3.18 -14.44 -0.13
N GLY A 373 -3.13 -13.23 0.48
CA GLY A 373 -2.52 -12.08 -0.17
C GLY A 373 -2.60 -10.79 0.63
N PHE A 374 -2.56 -9.66 -0.06
CA PHE A 374 -2.74 -8.34 0.51
C PHE A 374 -3.45 -7.40 -0.47
N LEU A 375 -4.11 -6.40 0.07
CA LEU A 375 -4.66 -5.29 -0.69
C LEU A 375 -3.67 -4.11 -0.62
N ARG A 376 -3.46 -3.45 -1.76
CA ARG A 376 -2.69 -2.21 -1.86
C ARG A 376 -3.58 -1.12 -2.43
N GLN A 377 -3.58 0.04 -1.78
CA GLN A 377 -4.31 1.21 -2.24
C GLN A 377 -3.46 2.48 -2.07
N GLN A 378 -3.78 3.52 -2.80
CA GLN A 378 -3.22 4.84 -2.55
C GLN A 378 -3.63 5.34 -1.16
N ALA A 379 -2.73 6.08 -0.49
CA ALA A 379 -3.08 6.75 0.75
C ALA A 379 -4.10 7.85 0.48
N ASP A 380 -5.08 8.00 1.38
CA ASP A 380 -6.05 9.09 1.28
C ASP A 380 -5.39 10.42 1.64
N THR A 381 -5.10 11.21 0.60
CA THR A 381 -4.49 12.54 0.69
C THR A 381 -5.52 13.67 0.54
N TYR A 382 -6.79 13.34 0.25
CA TYR A 382 -7.84 14.34 0.07
C TYR A 382 -7.94 15.29 1.28
N ARG A 383 -8.03 16.57 1.02
CA ARG A 383 -8.33 17.63 2.00
C ARG A 383 -9.67 18.25 1.65
N LEU A 384 -10.51 18.48 2.65
CA LEU A 384 -11.76 19.18 2.43
C LEU A 384 -11.45 20.59 1.94
N ASP A 385 -12.07 20.98 0.82
CA ASP A 385 -12.16 22.37 0.39
C ASP A 385 -13.43 22.98 1.00
N PRO A 386 -13.30 23.88 1.99
CA PRO A 386 -14.47 24.48 2.63
C PRO A 386 -15.32 25.34 1.68
N GLU A 387 -14.71 25.91 0.62
CA GLU A 387 -15.42 26.72 -0.39
C GLU A 387 -16.22 25.83 -1.36
N GLY A 388 -15.78 24.58 -1.55
CA GLY A 388 -16.46 23.58 -2.37
C GLY A 388 -17.52 22.77 -1.63
N LEU A 389 -17.82 23.08 -0.36
CA LEU A 389 -18.85 22.39 0.41
C LEU A 389 -20.25 22.72 -0.14
N GLU A 390 -20.98 21.70 -0.56
CA GLU A 390 -22.36 21.84 -1.03
C GLU A 390 -23.32 21.92 0.16
N VAL A 391 -23.90 23.10 0.41
CA VAL A 391 -24.96 23.30 1.43
C VAL A 391 -26.28 22.90 0.83
N VAL A 392 -26.98 21.93 1.44
CA VAL A 392 -28.20 21.30 0.89
C VAL A 392 -29.46 21.55 1.70
N THR A 393 -29.37 22.24 2.84
CA THR A 393 -30.49 22.61 3.73
C THR A 393 -30.83 24.09 3.61
N ASP A 394 -32.06 24.47 4.06
CA ASP A 394 -32.50 25.87 4.15
C ASP A 394 -31.63 26.67 5.13
N THR A 395 -31.14 26.01 6.21
CA THR A 395 -30.23 26.61 7.19
C THR A 395 -28.80 26.60 6.63
N PRO A 396 -28.11 27.75 6.54
CA PRO A 396 -26.75 27.81 6.03
C PRO A 396 -25.74 27.21 7.01
N VAL A 397 -24.68 26.60 6.47
CA VAL A 397 -23.50 26.15 7.27
C VAL A 397 -22.69 27.37 7.69
N ALA A 398 -22.82 27.76 8.97
CA ALA A 398 -22.14 28.91 9.56
C ALA A 398 -20.93 28.46 10.41
N VAL A 399 -20.01 27.69 9.79
CA VAL A 399 -18.84 27.12 10.44
C VAL A 399 -17.59 27.68 9.76
N ASP A 400 -16.61 28.07 10.57
CA ASP A 400 -15.31 28.56 10.08
C ASP A 400 -14.59 27.50 9.23
N ALA A 401 -13.93 27.92 8.15
CA ALA A 401 -13.23 27.05 7.21
C ALA A 401 -12.16 26.18 7.91
N THR A 402 -11.45 26.74 8.90
CA THR A 402 -10.44 26.01 9.67
C THR A 402 -11.07 24.90 10.52
N ALA A 403 -12.24 25.19 11.12
CA ALA A 403 -12.99 24.21 11.92
C ALA A 403 -13.57 23.09 11.03
N LEU A 404 -14.06 23.40 9.82
CA LEU A 404 -14.51 22.42 8.85
C LEU A 404 -13.36 21.49 8.43
N ALA A 405 -12.23 22.05 8.03
CA ALA A 405 -11.04 21.28 7.65
C ALA A 405 -10.54 20.42 8.82
N PHE A 406 -10.47 20.95 10.04
CA PHE A 406 -10.08 20.23 11.24
C PHE A 406 -10.98 19.01 11.49
N GLY A 407 -12.29 19.21 11.55
CA GLY A 407 -13.25 18.14 11.85
C GLY A 407 -13.19 17.02 10.83
N TRP A 408 -13.06 17.36 9.52
CA TRP A 408 -12.94 16.38 8.46
C TRP A 408 -11.64 15.56 8.56
N GLU A 409 -10.49 16.21 8.79
CA GLU A 409 -9.20 15.51 8.94
C GLU A 409 -9.20 14.55 10.14
N VAL A 410 -9.84 14.91 11.25
CA VAL A 410 -9.99 13.99 12.39
C VAL A 410 -10.89 12.82 12.02
N THR A 411 -12.05 13.10 11.38
CA THR A 411 -13.03 12.06 11.03
C THR A 411 -12.44 10.98 10.14
N LYS A 412 -11.64 11.33 9.15
CA LYS A 412 -10.91 10.38 8.28
C LYS A 412 -9.91 9.48 9.02
N ARG A 413 -9.58 9.77 10.26
CA ARG A 413 -8.62 9.00 11.08
C ARG A 413 -9.29 8.20 12.19
N VAL A 414 -10.61 8.21 12.24
CA VAL A 414 -11.44 7.39 13.13
C VAL A 414 -11.92 6.13 12.39
N THR A 415 -11.90 5.00 13.07
CA THR A 415 -12.38 3.73 12.49
C THR A 415 -13.88 3.78 12.21
N SER A 416 -14.27 3.38 11.00
CA SER A 416 -15.66 3.39 10.51
C SER A 416 -16.57 2.38 11.25
N ASN A 417 -17.88 2.62 11.39
CA ASN A 417 -18.50 3.91 11.13
C ASN A 417 -18.01 4.93 12.14
N ALA A 418 -17.68 6.12 11.66
CA ALA A 418 -17.09 7.18 12.46
C ALA A 418 -17.97 8.43 12.50
N ILE A 419 -18.17 8.94 13.72
CA ILE A 419 -18.79 10.25 13.98
C ILE A 419 -17.84 11.04 14.90
N VAL A 420 -17.57 12.28 14.51
CA VAL A 420 -16.76 13.20 15.31
C VAL A 420 -17.57 14.48 15.58
N LEU A 421 -17.71 14.82 16.84
CA LEU A 421 -18.28 16.08 17.28
C LEU A 421 -17.17 17.07 17.59
N THR A 422 -17.25 18.29 17.04
CA THR A 422 -16.26 19.33 17.28
C THR A 422 -16.87 20.65 17.72
N LYS A 423 -16.11 21.43 18.51
CA LYS A 423 -16.36 22.85 18.77
C LYS A 423 -15.12 23.66 18.35
N GLY A 424 -15.27 24.40 17.25
CA GLY A 424 -14.14 25.03 16.58
C GLY A 424 -13.09 23.96 16.19
N THR A 425 -11.86 24.13 16.66
CA THR A 425 -10.73 23.23 16.38
C THR A 425 -10.42 22.28 17.53
N ALA A 426 -11.43 21.77 18.23
CA ALA A 426 -11.27 20.71 19.22
C ALA A 426 -12.41 19.69 19.12
N THR A 427 -12.08 18.41 19.28
CA THR A 427 -13.07 17.35 19.42
C THR A 427 -13.76 17.44 20.77
N VAL A 428 -15.04 17.06 20.83
CA VAL A 428 -15.81 17.01 22.08
C VAL A 428 -16.49 15.66 22.29
N GLY A 429 -16.57 14.84 21.25
CA GLY A 429 -17.09 13.48 21.32
C GLY A 429 -16.73 12.70 20.06
N ILE A 430 -16.39 11.43 20.21
CA ILE A 430 -16.00 10.57 19.09
C ILE A 430 -16.69 9.22 19.22
N GLY A 431 -17.52 8.87 18.23
CA GLY A 431 -18.09 7.54 18.05
C GLY A 431 -17.34 6.80 16.97
N MET A 432 -16.70 5.68 17.32
CA MET A 432 -15.77 4.95 16.46
C MET A 432 -16.13 3.47 16.35
N GLY A 433 -15.89 2.87 15.18
CA GLY A 433 -15.92 1.42 14.98
C GLY A 433 -17.29 0.78 15.14
N GLN A 434 -18.37 1.53 14.94
CA GLN A 434 -19.72 1.02 15.09
C GLN A 434 -20.23 0.38 13.79
N VAL A 435 -20.98 -0.72 13.92
CA VAL A 435 -21.60 -1.38 12.75
C VAL A 435 -22.77 -0.52 12.21
N SER A 436 -23.48 0.17 13.09
CA SER A 436 -24.60 1.06 12.74
C SER A 436 -24.16 2.52 12.80
N ARG A 437 -24.68 3.34 11.86
CA ARG A 437 -24.41 4.80 11.83
C ARG A 437 -25.05 5.51 13.01
N VAL A 438 -26.29 5.14 13.37
CA VAL A 438 -26.99 5.74 14.51
C VAL A 438 -26.24 5.44 15.83
N ASP A 439 -25.74 4.21 16.03
CA ASP A 439 -24.96 3.86 17.22
C ASP A 439 -23.67 4.69 17.32
N ALA A 440 -23.06 5.04 16.18
CA ALA A 440 -21.88 5.90 16.16
C ALA A 440 -22.23 7.33 16.62
N VAL A 441 -23.39 7.87 16.22
CA VAL A 441 -23.90 9.18 16.70
C VAL A 441 -24.18 9.11 18.18
N GLU A 442 -24.94 8.12 18.65
CA GLU A 442 -25.27 7.92 20.06
C GLU A 442 -23.99 7.81 20.92
N LEU A 443 -22.99 7.05 20.46
CA LEU A 443 -21.72 6.91 21.15
C LEU A 443 -20.97 8.25 21.24
N ALA A 444 -20.91 9.02 20.15
CA ALA A 444 -20.25 10.32 20.14
C ALA A 444 -20.94 11.31 21.11
N VAL A 445 -22.28 11.38 21.06
CA VAL A 445 -23.10 12.22 21.95
C VAL A 445 -22.94 11.82 23.42
N ARG A 446 -23.03 10.52 23.71
CA ARG A 446 -22.84 10.00 25.07
C ARG A 446 -21.46 10.36 25.60
N LYS A 447 -20.38 10.14 24.83
CA LYS A 447 -19.03 10.50 25.26
C LYS A 447 -18.89 12.01 25.49
N ALA A 448 -19.48 12.85 24.65
CA ALA A 448 -19.48 14.28 24.85
C ALA A 448 -20.18 14.70 26.15
N ARG A 449 -21.26 14.02 26.54
CA ARG A 449 -22.01 14.33 27.77
C ARG A 449 -21.39 13.77 29.04
N GLU A 450 -20.81 12.56 28.96
CA GLU A 450 -20.37 11.81 30.14
C GLU A 450 -18.87 11.91 30.41
N HIS A 451 -18.04 12.06 29.35
CA HIS A 451 -16.59 11.98 29.44
C HIS A 451 -15.90 13.31 29.21
N ALA A 452 -16.46 14.19 28.35
CA ALA A 452 -15.82 15.46 28.04
C ALA A 452 -15.86 16.41 29.24
N GLU A 453 -14.71 16.99 29.57
CA GLU A 453 -14.61 17.92 30.70
C GLU A 453 -15.01 19.33 30.29
N GLY A 454 -16.08 19.83 30.92
CA GLY A 454 -16.52 21.22 30.77
C GLY A 454 -17.15 21.59 29.43
N VAL A 455 -17.57 20.61 28.63
CA VAL A 455 -18.12 20.83 27.28
C VAL A 455 -19.42 20.06 27.08
N ASP A 456 -20.50 20.79 26.76
CA ASP A 456 -21.78 20.22 26.31
C ASP A 456 -21.73 19.98 24.79
N PRO A 457 -22.31 18.90 24.22
CA PRO A 457 -22.39 18.69 22.77
C PRO A 457 -23.26 19.71 22.05
N ALA A 458 -24.17 20.42 22.73
CA ALA A 458 -25.02 21.42 22.11
C ALA A 458 -24.22 22.51 21.36
N GLY A 459 -24.62 22.81 20.12
CA GLY A 459 -23.91 23.72 19.23
C GLY A 459 -22.63 23.14 18.62
N ALA A 460 -22.35 21.83 18.78
CA ALA A 460 -21.25 21.20 18.10
C ALA A 460 -21.55 20.93 16.62
N VAL A 461 -20.48 20.80 15.81
CA VAL A 461 -20.55 20.32 14.44
C VAL A 461 -20.34 18.81 14.44
N LEU A 462 -21.23 18.08 13.79
CA LEU A 462 -21.14 16.64 13.59
C LEU A 462 -20.53 16.33 12.24
N PHE A 463 -19.44 15.58 12.22
CA PHE A 463 -18.82 15.06 11.01
C PHE A 463 -19.04 13.56 10.91
N SER A 464 -19.45 13.10 9.72
CA SER A 464 -19.62 11.67 9.42
C SER A 464 -18.70 11.23 8.29
N ASP A 465 -18.04 10.09 8.44
CA ASP A 465 -17.14 9.52 7.43
C ASP A 465 -17.86 8.98 6.19
N ALA A 466 -19.19 8.78 6.26
CA ALA A 466 -20.05 8.37 5.16
C ALA A 466 -21.44 8.98 5.28
N PHE A 467 -22.28 8.78 4.26
CA PHE A 467 -23.66 9.26 4.24
C PHE A 467 -24.54 8.63 5.35
N PHE A 468 -25.59 9.33 5.72
CA PHE A 468 -26.64 8.79 6.58
C PHE A 468 -27.63 7.97 5.73
N PRO A 469 -27.80 6.65 6.04
CA PRO A 469 -28.74 5.83 5.29
C PRO A 469 -30.21 6.11 5.62
N PHE A 470 -30.48 6.66 6.82
CA PHE A 470 -31.82 6.94 7.34
C PHE A 470 -31.81 8.21 8.20
N PRO A 471 -32.97 8.87 8.40
CA PRO A 471 -33.07 10.10 9.19
C PRO A 471 -32.91 9.94 10.71
N ASP A 472 -33.02 8.75 11.27
CA ASP A 472 -32.98 8.46 12.71
C ASP A 472 -31.75 9.01 13.44
N ALA A 473 -30.61 8.96 12.78
CA ALA A 473 -29.37 9.54 13.31
C ALA A 473 -29.42 11.09 13.40
N ILE A 474 -30.23 11.75 12.56
CA ILE A 474 -30.44 13.19 12.62
C ILE A 474 -31.32 13.56 13.83
N ASP A 475 -32.33 12.74 14.15
CA ASP A 475 -33.12 12.91 15.36
C ASP A 475 -32.26 12.87 16.63
N THR A 476 -31.35 11.86 16.71
CA THR A 476 -30.38 11.76 17.81
C THR A 476 -29.47 12.98 17.90
N ALA A 477 -29.00 13.49 16.75
CA ALA A 477 -28.18 14.72 16.71
C ALA A 477 -28.97 15.95 17.17
N ALA A 478 -30.22 16.11 16.73
CA ALA A 478 -31.10 17.20 17.14
C ALA A 478 -31.36 17.20 18.65
N GLU A 479 -31.66 16.04 19.25
CA GLU A 479 -31.85 15.86 20.70
C GLU A 479 -30.60 16.21 21.52
N ALA A 480 -29.43 16.10 20.88
CA ALA A 480 -28.15 16.50 21.47
C ALA A 480 -27.83 18.00 21.28
N GLY A 481 -28.68 18.74 20.57
CA GLY A 481 -28.47 20.15 20.26
C GLY A 481 -27.38 20.39 19.21
N ILE A 482 -27.14 19.44 18.33
CA ILE A 482 -26.23 19.60 17.18
C ILE A 482 -26.87 20.54 16.17
N GLU A 483 -26.15 21.56 15.71
CA GLU A 483 -26.65 22.58 14.79
C GLU A 483 -26.16 22.42 13.35
N THR A 484 -25.11 21.66 13.15
CA THR A 484 -24.51 21.46 11.82
C THR A 484 -24.04 20.01 11.63
N VAL A 485 -24.36 19.45 10.46
CA VAL A 485 -23.93 18.11 10.03
C VAL A 485 -23.11 18.21 8.74
N ILE A 486 -21.95 17.59 8.72
CA ILE A 486 -21.07 17.49 7.56
C ILE A 486 -20.92 16.01 7.19
N GLN A 487 -21.28 15.63 5.96
CA GLN A 487 -21.24 14.24 5.48
C GLN A 487 -20.91 14.19 3.98
N PRO A 488 -20.56 13.02 3.42
CA PRO A 488 -20.27 12.86 1.99
C PRO A 488 -21.45 13.02 1.05
N GLY A 489 -22.67 12.67 1.47
CA GLY A 489 -23.81 12.48 0.56
C GLY A 489 -23.69 11.20 -0.28
N GLY A 490 -24.64 11.00 -1.20
CA GLY A 490 -24.67 9.88 -2.16
C GLY A 490 -25.53 8.69 -1.73
N SER A 491 -26.40 8.86 -0.72
CA SER A 491 -27.44 7.89 -0.37
C SER A 491 -28.66 8.06 -1.27
N THR A 492 -29.37 6.96 -1.54
CA THR A 492 -30.70 7.01 -2.18
C THR A 492 -31.74 7.73 -1.29
N ASN A 493 -31.45 7.88 -0.02
CA ASN A 493 -32.32 8.50 0.98
C ASN A 493 -31.87 9.93 1.37
N ASP A 494 -30.91 10.53 0.67
CA ASP A 494 -30.40 11.86 1.01
C ASP A 494 -31.52 12.89 1.12
N ALA A 495 -32.53 12.85 0.22
CA ALA A 495 -33.66 13.76 0.28
C ALA A 495 -34.42 13.69 1.62
N ALA A 496 -34.68 12.48 2.15
CA ALA A 496 -35.37 12.32 3.44
C ALA A 496 -34.50 12.76 4.63
N VAL A 497 -33.17 12.59 4.53
CA VAL A 497 -32.22 13.02 5.55
C VAL A 497 -32.12 14.56 5.57
N ILE A 498 -32.07 15.20 4.40
CA ILE A 498 -32.07 16.67 4.25
C ILE A 498 -33.35 17.25 4.79
N GLU A 499 -34.53 16.73 4.40
CA GLU A 499 -35.83 17.16 4.92
C GLU A 499 -35.88 17.09 6.45
N ARG A 500 -35.33 16.00 7.05
CA ARG A 500 -35.26 15.89 8.51
C ARG A 500 -34.35 16.92 9.15
N CYS A 501 -33.25 17.30 8.50
CA CYS A 501 -32.41 18.40 8.96
C CYS A 501 -33.13 19.72 8.94
N ASP A 502 -33.91 20.03 7.87
CA ASP A 502 -34.69 21.25 7.75
C ASP A 502 -35.80 21.32 8.81
N GLU A 503 -36.50 20.18 9.09
CA GLU A 503 -37.48 20.09 10.18
C GLU A 503 -36.90 20.44 11.55
N HIS A 504 -35.65 20.09 11.81
CA HIS A 504 -34.93 20.38 13.06
C HIS A 504 -34.15 21.71 13.02
N GLY A 505 -34.08 22.38 11.87
CA GLY A 505 -33.30 23.60 11.69
C GLY A 505 -31.79 23.37 11.70
N ILE A 506 -31.34 22.12 11.40
CA ILE A 506 -29.94 21.73 11.33
C ILE A 506 -29.38 22.05 9.94
N ALA A 507 -28.24 22.73 9.89
CA ALA A 507 -27.50 22.94 8.64
C ALA A 507 -26.83 21.66 8.17
N MET A 508 -26.87 21.33 6.86
CA MET A 508 -26.14 20.20 6.30
C MET A 508 -25.27 20.61 5.13
N GLY A 509 -23.98 20.18 5.19
CA GLY A 509 -23.01 20.32 4.12
C GLY A 509 -22.54 18.96 3.60
N LEU A 510 -22.48 18.81 2.27
CA LEU A 510 -21.99 17.61 1.61
C LEU A 510 -20.56 17.83 1.12
N THR A 511 -19.67 16.88 1.46
CA THR A 511 -18.25 16.91 1.05
C THR A 511 -18.00 16.26 -0.31
N GLY A 512 -18.95 15.46 -0.81
CA GLY A 512 -18.77 14.64 -2.01
C GLY A 512 -17.72 13.53 -1.89
N HIS A 513 -17.02 13.41 -0.76
CA HIS A 513 -15.93 12.47 -0.56
C HIS A 513 -16.13 11.65 0.72
N ARG A 514 -16.08 10.31 0.57
CA ARG A 514 -16.20 9.38 1.68
C ARG A 514 -14.84 9.22 2.39
N GLY A 515 -14.85 9.23 3.73
CA GLY A 515 -13.65 9.15 4.58
C GLY A 515 -13.49 7.84 5.33
N PHE A 516 -13.87 6.69 4.76
CA PHE A 516 -13.78 5.39 5.44
C PHE A 516 -12.35 4.99 5.84
N ARG A 517 -12.25 4.44 7.05
CA ARG A 517 -11.06 3.78 7.56
C ARG A 517 -11.45 2.48 8.29
N HIS A 518 -10.95 1.32 7.80
CA HIS A 518 -11.21 0.01 8.40
C HIS A 518 -9.95 -0.61 9.04
N THR A 519 -8.78 -0.05 8.78
CA THR A 519 -7.46 -0.54 9.29
C THR A 519 -6.60 0.58 9.81
#